data_fe83717f58e8baa8e2267caf0989d0f1
#
_entry.id   fe83717f58e8baa8e2267caf0989d0f1
#
_cell.length_a   1.000
_cell.length_b   1.000
_cell.length_c   1.000
_cell.angle_alpha   90.00
_cell.angle_beta   90.00
_cell.angle_gamma   90.00
#
_symmetry.space_group_name_H-M   'P 1'
#
loop_
_entity.id
_entity.type
_entity.pdbx_description
1 polymer ?
#
loop_
_entity_poly.entity_id
_entity_poly.type
_entity_poly.pdbx_seq_one_letter_code
_entity_poly.pdbx_strand_id
1 'polypeptide(L)'
;MYSSGMSSTADSMLMRMNRKRSPLSTLVLLAVLCVPHVFAKNSTQIVVVPVTNMFSGPSDQTDVVSQAVYGSNVTLLTARGEWSRIQTADQYKGWVPSRHLRLVQNGSGYATSGVIVQVESLFANLYREPDVTRHKPVLTIPFEVRLEVMTDVNDDAKQDERNGAKGKEAHEGWLQVRLPDKRSAWIQSSDVVSDPKPLSIPESIELAKRFLGIPYLWGGTSSFGFDCSGFTQMLVRARGFNMPRDADQQAAWTGVVAVERKDLQPGDLLFFGSSARDITHTGMFIGDGQFIHDTTNGHPVAQISRLDDEPWTHLLVASRRVK
;
A
#
# COMPACT_ATOMS: atom_id res chain seq x y z
N MET A 1 -67.29 35.25 18.81
CA MET A 1 -68.34 36.02 18.13
C MET A 1 -68.55 35.41 16.76
N TYR A 2 -69.67 34.79 16.65
CA TYR A 2 -70.65 34.71 15.51
C TYR A 2 -70.08 34.22 14.18
N SER A 3 -70.48 33.14 13.66
CA SER A 3 -71.73 32.50 13.36
C SER A 3 -71.97 32.40 11.87
N SER A 4 -72.21 31.18 11.47
CA SER A 4 -73.30 30.65 10.65
C SER A 4 -73.40 31.15 9.19
N GLY A 5 -73.64 30.26 8.30
CA GLY A 5 -74.90 29.86 7.82
C GLY A 5 -74.92 28.93 6.60
N MET A 6 -75.74 27.97 6.74
CA MET A 6 -76.20 26.93 5.83
C MET A 6 -76.85 27.43 4.55
N SER A 7 -76.91 26.56 3.54
CA SER A 7 -78.15 26.11 2.83
C SER A 7 -77.75 25.71 1.37
N SER A 8 -77.79 24.41 1.03
CA SER A 8 -78.96 23.68 0.46
C SER A 8 -79.43 24.20 -0.90
N THR A 9 -79.22 23.40 -1.95
CA THR A 9 -80.36 22.70 -2.65
C THR A 9 -79.81 21.79 -3.77
N ALA A 10 -80.39 20.63 -3.85
CA ALA A 10 -80.23 19.66 -4.91
C ALA A 10 -80.82 20.17 -6.23
N ASP A 11 -80.29 19.80 -7.36
CA ASP A 11 -81.13 19.24 -8.42
C ASP A 11 -80.38 18.37 -9.40
N SER A 12 -81.00 17.33 -9.78
CA SER A 12 -80.66 16.26 -10.67
C SER A 12 -80.64 16.69 -12.14
N MET A 13 -79.67 16.18 -12.91
CA MET A 13 -79.99 15.72 -14.26
C MET A 13 -78.89 14.83 -14.87
N LEU A 14 -79.35 13.68 -15.34
CA LEU A 14 -78.62 12.72 -16.15
C LEU A 14 -78.00 13.38 -17.40
N MET A 15 -76.81 12.99 -17.81
CA MET A 15 -76.55 12.34 -19.13
C MET A 15 -75.07 12.21 -19.46
N ARG A 16 -74.83 11.00 -20.00
CA ARG A 16 -73.77 10.61 -20.97
C ARG A 16 -72.38 10.27 -20.51
N MET A 17 -72.19 8.97 -20.41
CA MET A 17 -70.92 8.25 -20.54
C MET A 17 -70.12 8.71 -21.73
N ASN A 18 -68.92 9.24 -21.54
CA ASN A 18 -67.89 9.32 -22.53
C ASN A 18 -66.63 8.66 -21.98
N ARG A 19 -66.37 7.39 -22.37
CA ARG A 19 -65.19 6.63 -22.07
C ARG A 19 -64.02 7.28 -22.80
N LYS A 20 -63.22 8.10 -22.08
CA LYS A 20 -61.89 8.42 -22.50
C LYS A 20 -60.93 7.37 -21.91
N ARG A 21 -60.32 6.59 -22.79
CA ARG A 21 -59.24 5.67 -22.49
C ARG A 21 -58.06 6.49 -21.93
N SER A 22 -57.66 6.26 -20.71
CA SER A 22 -56.38 6.72 -20.16
C SER A 22 -55.23 5.90 -20.77
N PRO A 23 -54.11 6.50 -21.16
CA PRO A 23 -52.96 5.74 -21.57
C PRO A 23 -52.33 5.06 -20.34
N LEU A 24 -52.18 3.75 -20.43
CA LEU A 24 -51.34 2.99 -19.48
C LEU A 24 -49.93 3.57 -19.57
N SER A 25 -49.50 4.29 -18.52
CA SER A 25 -48.11 4.63 -18.30
C SER A 25 -47.39 3.37 -17.88
N THR A 26 -46.70 2.74 -18.83
CA THR A 26 -45.80 1.62 -18.54
C THR A 26 -44.60 2.16 -17.78
N LEU A 27 -44.61 1.99 -16.46
CA LEU A 27 -43.48 2.27 -15.61
C LEU A 27 -42.39 1.19 -15.89
N VAL A 28 -41.42 1.52 -16.72
CA VAL A 28 -40.24 0.67 -16.93
C VAL A 28 -39.37 0.79 -15.67
N LEU A 29 -39.53 -0.18 -14.79
CA LEU A 29 -38.66 -0.35 -13.64
C LEU A 29 -37.30 -0.84 -14.15
N LEU A 30 -36.35 0.09 -14.31
CA LEU A 30 -34.95 -0.24 -14.60
C LEU A 30 -34.38 -0.93 -13.35
N ALA A 31 -34.46 -2.25 -13.28
CA ALA A 31 -33.74 -3.02 -12.29
C ALA A 31 -32.25 -2.93 -12.63
N VAL A 32 -31.52 -2.08 -11.90
CA VAL A 32 -30.05 -2.10 -11.92
C VAL A 32 -29.65 -3.46 -11.35
N LEU A 33 -29.36 -4.40 -12.23
CA LEU A 33 -28.75 -5.67 -11.87
C LEU A 33 -27.34 -5.35 -11.35
N CYS A 34 -27.22 -5.23 -10.03
CA CYS A 34 -25.93 -5.25 -9.35
C CYS A 34 -25.38 -6.67 -9.52
N VAL A 35 -24.64 -6.89 -10.61
CA VAL A 35 -23.94 -8.16 -10.84
C VAL A 35 -22.82 -8.23 -9.82
N PRO A 36 -22.85 -9.14 -8.85
CA PRO A 36 -21.72 -9.30 -7.94
C PRO A 36 -20.53 -9.72 -8.80
N HIS A 37 -19.47 -8.92 -8.75
CA HIS A 37 -18.20 -9.32 -9.34
C HIS A 37 -17.68 -10.51 -8.53
N VAL A 38 -17.94 -11.72 -8.99
CA VAL A 38 -17.35 -12.94 -8.44
C VAL A 38 -15.90 -12.98 -8.91
N PHE A 39 -15.00 -12.47 -8.07
CA PHE A 39 -13.57 -12.65 -8.30
C PHE A 39 -13.23 -14.13 -8.11
N ALA A 40 -12.49 -14.70 -9.06
CA ALA A 40 -11.99 -16.06 -8.93
C ALA A 40 -11.05 -16.15 -7.70
N LYS A 41 -11.33 -17.09 -6.79
CA LYS A 41 -10.47 -17.39 -5.65
C LYS A 41 -9.05 -17.69 -6.15
N ASN A 42 -8.03 -17.19 -5.44
CA ASN A 42 -6.61 -17.30 -5.78
C ASN A 42 -6.19 -16.52 -7.05
N SER A 43 -6.98 -15.51 -7.47
CA SER A 43 -6.55 -14.61 -8.55
C SER A 43 -5.55 -13.58 -8.02
N THR A 44 -4.61 -13.19 -8.89
CA THR A 44 -3.68 -12.10 -8.60
C THR A 44 -4.41 -10.77 -8.75
N GLN A 45 -4.27 -9.92 -7.74
CA GLN A 45 -4.76 -8.54 -7.73
C GLN A 45 -3.58 -7.58 -7.59
N ILE A 46 -3.75 -6.34 -8.02
CA ILE A 46 -2.76 -5.27 -7.86
C ILE A 46 -3.36 -4.19 -6.97
N VAL A 47 -2.57 -3.69 -6.02
CA VAL A 47 -2.95 -2.54 -5.19
C VAL A 47 -2.86 -1.27 -6.01
N VAL A 48 -3.93 -0.47 -6.06
CA VAL A 48 -4.05 0.74 -6.91
C VAL A 48 -4.11 2.05 -6.11
N VAL A 49 -3.95 1.99 -4.81
CA VAL A 49 -3.82 3.15 -3.90
C VAL A 49 -2.42 3.20 -3.31
N PRO A 50 -1.91 4.37 -2.89
CA PRO A 50 -0.54 4.49 -2.36
C PRO A 50 -0.23 3.47 -1.27
N VAL A 51 -1.12 3.38 -0.28
CA VAL A 51 -1.08 2.40 0.81
C VAL A 51 -2.52 2.03 1.16
N THR A 52 -2.78 0.76 1.40
CA THR A 52 -4.03 0.28 1.97
C THR A 52 -3.78 -0.47 3.28
N ASN A 53 -4.51 -0.10 4.32
CA ASN A 53 -4.51 -0.88 5.57
C ASN A 53 -5.14 -2.24 5.32
N MET A 54 -4.51 -3.27 5.87
CA MET A 54 -5.03 -4.62 5.97
C MET A 54 -5.63 -4.81 7.37
N PHE A 55 -6.88 -5.24 7.42
CA PHE A 55 -7.65 -5.38 8.65
C PHE A 55 -7.81 -6.85 9.06
N SER A 56 -8.00 -7.10 10.34
CA SER A 56 -8.24 -8.46 10.87
C SER A 56 -9.60 -9.02 10.43
N GLY A 57 -10.58 -8.18 10.12
CA GLY A 57 -11.93 -8.52 9.65
C GLY A 57 -12.37 -7.64 8.48
N PRO A 58 -13.50 -7.97 7.82
CA PRO A 58 -14.04 -7.22 6.69
C PRO A 58 -14.78 -5.94 7.16
N SER A 59 -14.07 -5.08 7.86
CA SER A 59 -14.55 -3.79 8.38
C SER A 59 -13.37 -2.92 8.78
N ASP A 60 -13.48 -1.60 8.59
CA ASP A 60 -12.53 -0.59 9.06
C ASP A 60 -12.62 -0.33 10.59
N GLN A 61 -13.59 -0.96 11.26
CA GLN A 61 -13.71 -0.96 12.72
C GLN A 61 -12.94 -2.10 13.39
N THR A 62 -12.29 -2.98 12.60
CA THR A 62 -11.43 -4.05 13.12
C THR A 62 -9.98 -3.59 13.15
N ASP A 63 -9.12 -4.35 13.86
CA ASP A 63 -7.73 -3.98 14.02
C ASP A 63 -6.98 -3.92 12.69
N VAL A 64 -6.16 -2.90 12.51
CA VAL A 64 -5.16 -2.87 11.44
C VAL A 64 -4.06 -3.86 11.81
N VAL A 65 -3.76 -4.79 10.90
CA VAL A 65 -2.76 -5.84 11.13
C VAL A 65 -1.53 -5.72 10.25
N SER A 66 -1.62 -5.02 9.11
CA SER A 66 -0.52 -4.76 8.18
C SER A 66 -0.94 -3.73 7.13
N GLN A 67 -0.09 -3.51 6.14
CA GLN A 67 -0.38 -2.69 4.96
C GLN A 67 0.04 -3.40 3.67
N ALA A 68 -0.55 -2.96 2.54
CA ALA A 68 -0.08 -3.27 1.21
C ALA A 68 0.09 -1.97 0.43
N VAL A 69 1.19 -1.87 -0.33
CA VAL A 69 1.58 -0.63 -1.02
C VAL A 69 1.25 -0.67 -2.51
N TYR A 70 1.21 0.49 -3.13
CA TYR A 70 0.93 0.69 -4.56
C TYR A 70 1.73 -0.27 -5.45
N GLY A 71 1.05 -0.83 -6.44
CA GLY A 71 1.68 -1.73 -7.41
C GLY A 71 1.98 -3.14 -6.89
N SER A 72 1.80 -3.41 -5.58
CA SER A 72 2.00 -4.75 -5.03
C SER A 72 1.03 -5.75 -5.65
N ASN A 73 1.58 -6.89 -6.08
CA ASN A 73 0.80 -8.05 -6.48
C ASN A 73 0.40 -8.84 -5.24
N VAL A 74 -0.89 -9.06 -5.06
CA VAL A 74 -1.45 -9.78 -3.92
C VAL A 74 -2.37 -10.91 -4.39
N THR A 75 -2.49 -11.96 -3.61
CA THR A 75 -3.41 -13.08 -3.91
C THR A 75 -4.75 -12.81 -3.24
N LEU A 76 -5.83 -12.81 -4.02
CA LEU A 76 -7.18 -12.77 -3.50
C LEU A 76 -7.57 -14.14 -2.94
N LEU A 77 -7.85 -14.21 -1.63
CA LEU A 77 -8.26 -15.44 -0.95
C LEU A 77 -9.78 -15.60 -0.94
N THR A 78 -10.50 -14.52 -0.65
CA THR A 78 -11.97 -14.49 -0.64
C THR A 78 -12.46 -13.04 -0.69
N ALA A 79 -13.73 -12.83 -1.04
CA ALA A 79 -14.38 -11.54 -0.99
C ALA A 79 -15.69 -11.62 -0.16
N ARG A 80 -16.03 -10.52 0.54
CA ARG A 80 -17.24 -10.40 1.34
C ARG A 80 -17.77 -8.96 1.25
N GLY A 81 -18.83 -8.75 0.51
CA GLY A 81 -19.36 -7.39 0.24
C GLY A 81 -18.29 -6.53 -0.46
N GLU A 82 -18.01 -5.38 0.11
CA GLU A 82 -16.99 -4.43 -0.41
C GLU A 82 -15.57 -4.72 0.07
N TRP A 83 -15.34 -5.89 0.71
CA TRP A 83 -14.07 -6.27 1.29
C TRP A 83 -13.48 -7.50 0.60
N SER A 84 -12.18 -7.48 0.42
CA SER A 84 -11.39 -8.59 -0.12
C SER A 84 -10.34 -9.03 0.90
N ARG A 85 -10.29 -10.32 1.21
CA ARG A 85 -9.19 -10.90 1.99
C ARG A 85 -8.07 -11.22 1.04
N ILE A 86 -6.91 -10.63 1.27
CA ILE A 86 -5.73 -10.80 0.43
C ILE A 86 -4.60 -11.47 1.21
N GLN A 87 -3.62 -11.96 0.44
CA GLN A 87 -2.34 -12.42 0.96
C GLN A 87 -1.22 -11.68 0.21
N THR A 88 -0.32 -11.06 0.95
CA THR A 88 0.87 -10.37 0.47
C THR A 88 2.03 -11.32 0.20
N ALA A 89 3.11 -10.83 -0.40
CA ALA A 89 4.28 -11.66 -0.78
C ALA A 89 4.97 -12.30 0.43
N ASP A 90 4.96 -11.64 1.59
CA ASP A 90 5.45 -12.14 2.88
C ASP A 90 4.49 -13.14 3.55
N GLN A 91 3.46 -13.60 2.83
CA GLN A 91 2.42 -14.55 3.26
C GLN A 91 1.45 -14.00 4.31
N TYR A 92 1.52 -12.72 4.64
CA TYR A 92 0.59 -12.09 5.57
C TYR A 92 -0.83 -11.98 4.99
N LYS A 93 -1.84 -12.07 5.84
CA LYS A 93 -3.24 -12.12 5.40
C LYS A 93 -4.05 -11.05 6.12
N GLY A 94 -4.86 -10.30 5.37
CA GLY A 94 -5.77 -9.32 5.93
C GLY A 94 -6.85 -8.91 4.95
N TRP A 95 -7.82 -8.13 5.43
CA TRP A 95 -8.92 -7.63 4.65
C TRP A 95 -8.63 -6.20 4.20
N VAL A 96 -8.92 -5.91 2.95
CA VAL A 96 -8.81 -4.56 2.36
C VAL A 96 -10.10 -4.20 1.65
N PRO A 97 -10.44 -2.90 1.49
CA PRO A 97 -11.53 -2.49 0.62
C PRO A 97 -11.27 -2.98 -0.82
N SER A 98 -12.25 -3.67 -1.42
CA SER A 98 -12.11 -4.25 -2.77
C SER A 98 -11.81 -3.19 -3.83
N ARG A 99 -12.28 -1.95 -3.64
CA ARG A 99 -11.99 -0.81 -4.54
C ARG A 99 -10.51 -0.40 -4.57
N HIS A 100 -9.69 -0.86 -3.62
CA HIS A 100 -8.23 -0.61 -3.60
C HIS A 100 -7.45 -1.63 -4.44
N LEU A 101 -8.16 -2.59 -5.02
CA LEU A 101 -7.59 -3.66 -5.81
C LEU A 101 -8.04 -3.60 -7.26
N ARG A 102 -7.19 -4.11 -8.15
CA ARG A 102 -7.50 -4.33 -9.56
C ARG A 102 -7.09 -5.74 -9.96
N LEU A 103 -7.98 -6.42 -10.66
CA LEU A 103 -7.71 -7.76 -11.19
C LEU A 103 -6.61 -7.69 -12.25
N VAL A 104 -5.62 -8.56 -12.12
CA VAL A 104 -4.62 -8.80 -13.16
C VAL A 104 -5.29 -9.55 -14.32
N GLN A 105 -5.28 -8.95 -15.50
CA GLN A 105 -5.70 -9.60 -16.74
C GLN A 105 -4.49 -10.36 -17.32
N ASN A 106 -4.69 -11.61 -17.74
CA ASN A 106 -3.68 -12.44 -18.41
C ASN A 106 -2.53 -13.00 -17.54
N GLY A 107 -2.69 -13.10 -16.23
CA GLY A 107 -1.82 -13.92 -15.37
C GLY A 107 -0.44 -13.36 -15.01
N SER A 108 0.07 -12.35 -15.70
CA SER A 108 1.31 -11.66 -15.31
C SER A 108 0.99 -10.51 -14.36
N GLY A 109 1.62 -10.46 -13.17
CA GLY A 109 1.49 -9.36 -12.23
C GLY A 109 1.97 -8.02 -12.81
N TYR A 110 1.84 -6.96 -12.03
CA TYR A 110 2.40 -5.64 -12.33
C TYR A 110 3.87 -5.59 -11.94
N ALA A 111 4.69 -4.89 -12.72
CA ALA A 111 6.13 -4.72 -12.51
C ALA A 111 6.88 -6.06 -12.29
N THR A 112 6.54 -7.08 -13.10
CA THR A 112 7.15 -8.42 -13.06
C THR A 112 8.05 -8.70 -14.25
N SER A 113 8.00 -7.88 -15.31
CA SER A 113 8.79 -8.03 -16.54
C SER A 113 9.01 -6.67 -17.20
N GLY A 114 9.96 -6.62 -18.14
CA GLY A 114 10.37 -5.38 -18.81
C GLY A 114 11.33 -4.54 -17.97
N VAL A 115 11.44 -3.26 -18.29
CA VAL A 115 12.26 -2.32 -17.53
C VAL A 115 11.48 -1.86 -16.31
N ILE A 116 12.01 -2.14 -15.14
CA ILE A 116 11.39 -1.84 -13.84
C ILE A 116 12.31 -0.93 -13.06
N VAL A 117 11.74 0.10 -12.45
CA VAL A 117 12.42 0.95 -11.47
C VAL A 117 11.76 0.81 -10.11
N GLN A 118 12.54 1.02 -9.05
CA GLN A 118 12.08 1.02 -7.66
C GLN A 118 12.28 2.41 -7.06
N VAL A 119 11.29 2.90 -6.34
CA VAL A 119 11.37 4.16 -5.60
C VAL A 119 12.44 4.03 -4.52
N GLU A 120 13.45 4.92 -4.58
CA GLU A 120 14.54 5.02 -3.61
C GLU A 120 14.37 6.22 -2.67
N SER A 121 13.71 7.29 -3.12
CA SER A 121 13.32 8.40 -2.25
C SER A 121 12.31 7.93 -1.19
N LEU A 122 12.27 8.60 -0.03
CA LEU A 122 11.26 8.27 1.01
C LEU A 122 9.84 8.37 0.45
N PHE A 123 9.62 9.34 -0.42
CA PHE A 123 8.38 9.56 -1.16
C PHE A 123 8.74 9.98 -2.58
N ALA A 124 7.99 9.49 -3.56
CA ALA A 124 8.10 9.93 -4.94
C ALA A 124 6.75 10.40 -5.46
N ASN A 125 6.76 11.44 -6.27
CA ASN A 125 5.57 12.01 -6.88
C ASN A 125 5.45 11.55 -8.33
N LEU A 126 4.24 11.16 -8.70
CA LEU A 126 3.86 10.85 -10.08
C LEU A 126 3.13 12.05 -10.68
N TYR A 127 3.50 12.48 -11.87
CA TYR A 127 2.96 13.66 -12.55
C TYR A 127 2.30 13.28 -13.88
N ARG A 128 1.40 14.14 -14.37
CA ARG A 128 0.76 13.98 -15.69
C ARG A 128 1.70 14.26 -16.84
N GLU A 129 2.64 15.17 -16.61
CA GLU A 129 3.65 15.64 -17.55
C GLU A 129 4.98 15.83 -16.80
N PRO A 130 6.12 15.87 -17.48
CA PRO A 130 7.45 16.00 -16.86
C PRO A 130 7.71 17.45 -16.41
N ASP A 131 6.87 17.94 -15.49
CA ASP A 131 6.94 19.29 -14.94
C ASP A 131 6.33 19.32 -13.53
N VAL A 132 7.10 19.74 -12.53
CA VAL A 132 6.66 19.83 -11.13
C VAL A 132 5.81 21.07 -10.84
N THR A 133 5.81 22.06 -11.73
CA THR A 133 5.22 23.38 -11.48
C THR A 133 3.81 23.56 -12.04
N ARG A 134 3.46 22.80 -13.08
CA ARG A 134 2.20 23.01 -13.82
C ARG A 134 0.99 22.40 -13.14
N HIS A 135 1.14 21.21 -12.56
CA HIS A 135 0.05 20.47 -11.93
C HIS A 135 0.49 19.83 -10.63
N LYS A 136 -0.44 19.67 -9.70
CA LYS A 136 -0.19 18.85 -8.52
C LYS A 136 0.11 17.40 -8.94
N PRO A 137 0.87 16.65 -8.14
CA PRO A 137 1.07 15.23 -8.37
C PRO A 137 -0.25 14.46 -8.53
N VAL A 138 -0.27 13.51 -9.43
CA VAL A 138 -1.38 12.55 -9.60
C VAL A 138 -1.47 11.64 -8.38
N LEU A 139 -0.30 11.25 -7.87
CA LEU A 139 -0.14 10.35 -6.74
C LEU A 139 1.21 10.59 -6.08
N THR A 140 1.30 10.46 -4.77
CA THR A 140 2.54 10.31 -4.01
C THR A 140 2.64 8.87 -3.55
N ILE A 141 3.76 8.21 -3.82
CA ILE A 141 3.98 6.80 -3.52
C ILE A 141 5.18 6.63 -2.58
N PRO A 142 5.17 5.58 -1.72
CA PRO A 142 6.23 5.38 -0.75
C PRO A 142 7.49 4.74 -1.34
N PHE A 143 8.54 4.71 -0.52
CA PHE A 143 9.77 3.94 -0.73
C PHE A 143 9.48 2.48 -1.11
N GLU A 144 10.35 1.86 -1.91
CA GLU A 144 10.28 0.48 -2.44
C GLU A 144 9.13 0.19 -3.43
N VAL A 145 8.26 1.15 -3.76
CA VAL A 145 7.28 0.93 -4.84
C VAL A 145 8.00 0.67 -6.17
N ARG A 146 7.56 -0.37 -6.87
CA ARG A 146 8.11 -0.75 -8.18
C ARG A 146 7.18 -0.27 -9.29
N LEU A 147 7.76 0.27 -10.36
CA LEU A 147 7.04 0.83 -11.50
C LEU A 147 7.58 0.27 -12.81
N GLU A 148 6.69 0.02 -13.77
CA GLU A 148 7.05 -0.33 -15.14
C GLU A 148 7.45 0.92 -15.92
N VAL A 149 8.70 0.98 -16.42
CA VAL A 149 9.13 2.07 -17.32
C VAL A 149 8.55 1.80 -18.71
N MET A 150 7.94 2.82 -19.30
CA MET A 150 7.50 2.78 -20.68
C MET A 150 8.71 3.03 -21.58
N THR A 151 9.32 1.95 -22.08
CA THR A 151 10.25 2.03 -23.19
C THR A 151 9.43 2.21 -24.45
N ASP A 152 9.75 3.21 -25.26
CA ASP A 152 9.14 3.34 -26.56
C ASP A 152 9.44 2.05 -27.35
N VAL A 153 8.45 1.16 -27.46
CA VAL A 153 8.51 -0.03 -28.32
C VAL A 153 8.23 0.46 -29.75
N ASN A 154 9.13 1.26 -30.30
CA ASN A 154 9.22 1.56 -31.70
C ASN A 154 10.71 1.57 -32.11
N ASP A 155 11.34 0.40 -31.98
CA ASP A 155 12.58 0.08 -32.73
C ASP A 155 12.30 -0.02 -34.27
N ASP A 156 11.09 0.31 -34.71
CA ASP A 156 10.75 0.50 -36.13
C ASP A 156 11.22 1.85 -36.70
N ALA A 157 11.91 2.68 -35.91
CA ALA A 157 12.41 4.00 -36.33
C ALA A 157 13.65 3.92 -37.25
N LYS A 158 13.96 2.77 -37.86
CA LYS A 158 14.98 2.68 -38.94
C LYS A 158 14.46 3.02 -40.34
N GLN A 159 13.20 3.44 -40.48
CA GLN A 159 12.64 3.70 -41.82
C GLN A 159 12.09 5.11 -42.06
N ASP A 160 12.20 6.08 -41.15
CA ASP A 160 11.59 7.40 -41.37
C ASP A 160 12.57 8.59 -41.23
N GLU A 161 13.82 8.43 -41.68
CA GLU A 161 14.75 9.58 -41.87
C GLU A 161 14.32 10.55 -42.99
N ARG A 162 13.19 10.32 -43.69
CA ARG A 162 12.78 11.14 -44.82
C ARG A 162 11.69 12.18 -44.53
N ASN A 163 11.07 12.13 -43.37
CA ASN A 163 10.04 13.11 -43.01
C ASN A 163 10.40 13.77 -41.68
N GLY A 164 11.05 14.91 -41.73
CA GLY A 164 11.45 15.79 -40.63
C GLY A 164 10.54 15.90 -39.40
N ALA A 165 10.06 14.78 -38.88
CA ALA A 165 9.37 14.69 -37.60
C ALA A 165 10.41 14.86 -36.50
N LYS A 166 10.36 16.00 -35.77
CA LYS A 166 11.11 16.24 -34.54
C LYS A 166 10.99 15.03 -33.65
N GLY A 167 12.10 14.32 -33.43
CA GLY A 167 12.17 13.23 -32.46
C GLY A 167 11.58 13.73 -31.14
N LYS A 168 10.80 12.86 -30.47
CA LYS A 168 10.28 13.14 -29.13
C LYS A 168 11.42 13.62 -28.26
N GLU A 169 11.30 14.84 -27.72
CA GLU A 169 12.27 15.40 -26.79
C GLU A 169 12.42 14.42 -25.63
N ALA A 170 13.60 13.87 -25.47
CA ALA A 170 13.94 13.14 -24.25
C ALA A 170 13.81 14.13 -23.10
N HIS A 171 12.83 13.91 -22.21
CA HIS A 171 12.64 14.75 -21.03
C HIS A 171 13.76 14.43 -20.04
N GLU A 172 14.85 15.18 -20.12
CA GLU A 172 16.01 15.03 -19.24
C GLU A 172 15.56 15.05 -17.77
N GLY A 173 15.97 14.05 -16.99
CA GLY A 173 15.62 13.92 -15.58
C GLY A 173 14.25 13.28 -15.30
N TRP A 174 13.54 12.76 -16.32
CA TRP A 174 12.23 12.16 -16.16
C TRP A 174 12.12 10.77 -16.81
N LEU A 175 11.33 9.91 -16.18
CA LEU A 175 10.93 8.61 -16.73
C LEU A 175 9.42 8.55 -16.89
N GLN A 176 8.95 8.08 -18.03
CA GLN A 176 7.55 7.75 -18.22
C GLN A 176 7.28 6.33 -17.71
N VAL A 177 6.30 6.18 -16.82
CA VAL A 177 5.95 4.91 -16.20
C VAL A 177 4.51 4.54 -16.50
N ARG A 178 4.26 3.25 -16.63
CA ARG A 178 2.92 2.67 -16.71
C ARG A 178 2.38 2.42 -15.31
N LEU A 179 1.18 2.87 -15.05
CA LEU A 179 0.50 2.66 -13.77
C LEU A 179 -0.27 1.32 -13.77
N PRO A 180 -0.58 0.74 -12.58
CA PRO A 180 -1.41 -0.46 -12.45
C PRO A 180 -2.77 -0.37 -13.16
N ASP A 181 -3.32 0.83 -13.29
CA ASP A 181 -4.58 1.07 -14.00
C ASP A 181 -4.41 1.30 -15.51
N LYS A 182 -3.22 1.04 -16.05
CA LYS A 182 -2.81 1.18 -17.45
C LYS A 182 -2.66 2.63 -17.94
N ARG A 183 -2.90 3.64 -17.12
CA ARG A 183 -2.53 5.03 -17.43
C ARG A 183 -1.01 5.18 -17.42
N SER A 184 -0.51 6.25 -18.01
CA SER A 184 0.88 6.67 -17.88
C SER A 184 1.02 7.84 -16.90
N ALA A 185 2.20 7.94 -16.31
CA ALA A 185 2.61 9.08 -15.50
C ALA A 185 4.11 9.31 -15.67
N TRP A 186 4.59 10.43 -15.15
CA TRP A 186 6.00 10.80 -15.14
C TRP A 186 6.53 10.80 -13.72
N ILE A 187 7.73 10.30 -13.53
CA ILE A 187 8.48 10.31 -12.27
C ILE A 187 9.86 10.91 -12.51
N GLN A 188 10.37 11.66 -11.54
CA GLN A 188 11.76 12.15 -11.60
C GLN A 188 12.72 10.97 -11.53
N SER A 189 13.70 10.91 -12.43
CA SER A 189 14.67 9.81 -12.48
C SER A 189 15.56 9.74 -11.23
N SER A 190 15.73 10.85 -10.52
CA SER A 190 16.42 10.93 -9.24
C SER A 190 15.69 10.28 -8.07
N ASP A 191 14.38 10.00 -8.23
CA ASP A 191 13.58 9.37 -7.18
C ASP A 191 13.61 7.83 -7.23
N VAL A 192 14.22 7.25 -8.25
CA VAL A 192 14.15 5.82 -8.51
C VAL A 192 15.51 5.23 -8.85
N VAL A 193 15.63 3.94 -8.62
CA VAL A 193 16.79 3.12 -9.01
C VAL A 193 16.36 1.96 -9.90
N SER A 194 17.15 1.68 -10.94
CA SER A 194 17.02 0.47 -11.75
C SER A 194 17.85 -0.65 -11.12
N ASP A 195 17.28 -1.85 -11.03
CA ASP A 195 17.98 -3.05 -10.53
C ASP A 195 18.60 -2.86 -9.13
N PRO A 196 17.77 -2.57 -8.09
CA PRO A 196 18.25 -2.39 -6.73
C PRO A 196 18.98 -3.65 -6.25
N LYS A 197 20.19 -3.49 -5.71
CA LYS A 197 20.97 -4.58 -5.15
C LYS A 197 20.65 -4.76 -3.67
N PRO A 198 20.73 -5.99 -3.14
CA PRO A 198 20.66 -6.21 -1.70
C PRO A 198 21.72 -5.39 -0.98
N LEU A 199 21.29 -4.68 0.06
CA LEU A 199 22.16 -3.81 0.84
C LEU A 199 23.05 -4.64 1.78
N SER A 200 24.27 -4.18 1.99
CA SER A 200 25.12 -4.60 3.09
C SER A 200 24.56 -4.11 4.45
N ILE A 201 25.07 -4.62 5.55
CA ILE A 201 24.70 -4.17 6.90
C ILE A 201 24.94 -2.67 7.09
N PRO A 202 26.12 -2.09 6.78
CA PRO A 202 26.33 -0.65 6.88
C PRO A 202 25.34 0.16 6.04
N GLU A 203 25.09 -0.23 4.80
CA GLU A 203 24.12 0.46 3.92
C GLU A 203 22.69 0.37 4.46
N SER A 204 22.30 -0.77 5.05
CA SER A 204 20.98 -0.91 5.67
C SER A 204 20.80 -0.04 6.93
N ILE A 205 21.89 0.21 7.68
CA ILE A 205 21.89 1.13 8.82
C ILE A 205 21.77 2.58 8.32
N GLU A 206 22.50 2.95 7.27
CA GLU A 206 22.36 4.29 6.67
C GLU A 206 20.95 4.48 6.07
N LEU A 207 20.39 3.46 5.44
CA LEU A 207 19.00 3.47 5.02
C LEU A 207 18.06 3.69 6.22
N ALA A 208 18.23 2.96 7.31
CA ALA A 208 17.42 3.11 8.52
C ALA A 208 17.44 4.55 9.08
N LYS A 209 18.60 5.20 9.08
CA LYS A 209 18.76 6.58 9.53
C LYS A 209 17.99 7.61 8.68
N ARG A 210 17.76 7.31 7.39
CA ARG A 210 16.94 8.19 6.53
C ARG A 210 15.49 8.29 6.99
N PHE A 211 15.00 7.30 7.73
CA PHE A 211 13.63 7.26 8.26
C PHE A 211 13.48 7.86 9.66
N LEU A 212 14.55 8.38 10.28
CA LEU A 212 14.46 9.03 11.59
C LEU A 212 13.41 10.15 11.56
N GLY A 213 12.49 10.13 12.53
CA GLY A 213 11.39 11.07 12.63
C GLY A 213 10.13 10.70 11.83
N ILE A 214 10.13 9.62 11.05
CA ILE A 214 8.91 9.09 10.43
C ILE A 214 7.95 8.65 11.55
N PRO A 215 6.65 9.04 11.49
CA PRO A 215 5.70 8.72 12.54
C PRO A 215 5.47 7.22 12.70
N TYR A 216 5.36 6.78 13.96
CA TYR A 216 4.87 5.45 14.29
C TYR A 216 3.42 5.29 13.83
N LEU A 217 3.15 4.22 13.12
CA LEU A 217 1.82 3.86 12.66
C LEU A 217 1.58 2.37 12.93
N TRP A 218 0.62 2.05 13.79
CA TRP A 218 0.26 0.66 14.08
C TRP A 218 -0.12 -0.08 12.79
N GLY A 219 0.50 -1.25 12.57
CA GLY A 219 0.35 -2.01 11.32
C GLY A 219 1.12 -1.45 10.13
N GLY A 220 1.87 -0.36 10.29
CA GLY A 220 2.60 0.34 9.24
C GLY A 220 3.75 -0.48 8.63
N THR A 221 3.90 -0.41 7.31
CA THR A 221 4.96 -1.12 6.56
C THR A 221 5.59 -0.25 5.46
N SER A 222 5.34 1.04 5.49
CA SER A 222 5.77 1.97 4.43
C SER A 222 6.34 3.26 5.00
N SER A 223 7.01 4.05 4.17
CA SER A 223 7.54 5.36 4.54
C SER A 223 6.48 6.39 4.96
N PHE A 224 5.18 6.11 4.79
CA PHE A 224 4.12 6.93 5.39
C PHE A 224 3.95 6.70 6.90
N GLY A 225 4.54 5.65 7.44
CA GLY A 225 4.58 5.27 8.84
C GLY A 225 4.86 3.79 8.97
N PHE A 226 5.69 3.43 9.93
CA PHE A 226 5.99 2.05 10.29
C PHE A 226 5.48 1.74 11.69
N ASP A 227 5.27 0.47 11.98
CA ASP A 227 5.41 -0.01 13.35
C ASP A 227 6.80 -0.65 13.54
N CYS A 228 7.11 -1.12 14.74
CA CYS A 228 8.42 -1.65 15.07
C CYS A 228 8.85 -2.81 14.16
N SER A 229 7.97 -3.78 13.94
CA SER A 229 8.25 -4.96 13.13
C SER A 229 8.15 -4.71 11.63
N GLY A 230 7.31 -3.79 11.18
CA GLY A 230 7.29 -3.33 9.79
C GLY A 230 8.56 -2.59 9.40
N PHE A 231 9.12 -1.79 10.32
CA PHE A 231 10.40 -1.12 10.13
C PHE A 231 11.57 -2.11 10.00
N THR A 232 11.71 -3.04 10.95
CA THR A 232 12.76 -4.07 10.88
C THR A 232 12.56 -5.00 9.67
N GLN A 233 11.32 -5.36 9.32
CA GLN A 233 11.02 -6.15 8.12
C GLN A 233 11.51 -5.44 6.86
N MET A 234 11.26 -4.13 6.72
CA MET A 234 11.72 -3.33 5.58
C MET A 234 13.24 -3.34 5.47
N LEU A 235 13.97 -3.14 6.58
CA LEU A 235 15.44 -3.15 6.59
C LEU A 235 16.02 -4.52 6.19
N VAL A 236 15.43 -5.60 6.67
CA VAL A 236 15.84 -6.97 6.33
C VAL A 236 15.49 -7.29 4.87
N ARG A 237 14.35 -6.82 4.37
CA ARG A 237 13.95 -6.95 2.95
C ARG A 237 14.90 -6.19 2.01
N ALA A 238 15.33 -5.00 2.38
CA ALA A 238 16.32 -4.23 1.61
C ALA A 238 17.69 -4.97 1.50
N ARG A 239 17.97 -5.88 2.44
CA ARG A 239 19.12 -6.79 2.40
C ARG A 239 18.87 -8.09 1.60
N GLY A 240 17.71 -8.23 0.97
CA GLY A 240 17.34 -9.37 0.13
C GLY A 240 16.70 -10.56 0.84
N PHE A 241 16.21 -10.39 2.08
CA PHE A 241 15.60 -11.48 2.85
C PHE A 241 14.09 -11.27 3.06
N ASN A 242 13.32 -12.35 3.00
CA ASN A 242 11.88 -12.33 3.28
C ASN A 242 11.61 -12.75 4.73
N MET A 243 11.60 -11.79 5.63
CA MET A 243 11.32 -11.99 7.05
C MET A 243 9.82 -11.90 7.33
N PRO A 244 9.27 -12.67 8.30
CA PRO A 244 7.88 -12.54 8.73
C PRO A 244 7.52 -11.13 9.21
N ARG A 245 6.20 -10.82 9.23
CA ARG A 245 5.67 -9.49 9.56
C ARG A 245 5.73 -9.17 11.06
N ASP A 246 5.31 -10.11 11.91
CA ASP A 246 5.13 -9.84 13.33
C ASP A 246 6.42 -10.09 14.13
N ALA A 247 6.66 -9.32 15.18
CA ALA A 247 7.93 -9.33 15.93
C ALA A 247 8.24 -10.71 16.56
N ASP A 248 7.24 -11.39 17.10
CA ASP A 248 7.37 -12.74 17.65
C ASP A 248 7.74 -13.76 16.58
N GLN A 249 7.13 -13.66 15.39
CA GLN A 249 7.45 -14.50 14.23
C GLN A 249 8.86 -14.20 13.68
N GLN A 250 9.30 -12.93 13.71
CA GLN A 250 10.66 -12.54 13.35
C GLN A 250 11.69 -13.18 14.29
N ALA A 251 11.44 -13.16 15.59
CA ALA A 251 12.30 -13.78 16.59
C ALA A 251 12.38 -15.31 16.44
N ALA A 252 11.32 -15.96 15.95
CA ALA A 252 11.21 -17.39 15.73
C ALA A 252 11.55 -17.83 14.29
N TRP A 253 11.88 -16.87 13.41
CA TRP A 253 12.11 -17.17 11.99
C TRP A 253 13.32 -18.09 11.78
N THR A 254 13.19 -19.05 10.86
CA THR A 254 14.27 -20.01 10.54
C THR A 254 15.49 -19.36 9.85
N GLY A 255 15.33 -18.16 9.30
CA GLY A 255 16.39 -17.34 8.67
C GLY A 255 17.31 -16.63 9.67
N VAL A 256 17.12 -16.79 10.98
CA VAL A 256 17.97 -16.17 12.01
C VAL A 256 18.61 -17.20 12.92
N VAL A 257 19.67 -16.78 13.62
CA VAL A 257 20.33 -17.50 14.72
C VAL A 257 20.31 -16.66 15.98
N ALA A 258 20.27 -17.32 17.16
CA ALA A 258 20.34 -16.64 18.44
C ALA A 258 21.73 -16.01 18.63
N VAL A 259 21.75 -14.83 19.26
CA VAL A 259 22.96 -14.08 19.61
C VAL A 259 22.88 -13.70 21.09
N GLU A 260 23.97 -13.86 21.84
CA GLU A 260 24.01 -13.35 23.21
C GLU A 260 24.27 -11.82 23.22
N ARG A 261 23.80 -11.13 24.24
CA ARG A 261 23.94 -9.65 24.36
C ARG A 261 25.40 -9.19 24.21
N LYS A 262 26.38 -9.94 24.76
CA LYS A 262 27.80 -9.64 24.67
C LYS A 262 28.40 -9.78 23.26
N ASP A 263 27.73 -10.54 22.38
CA ASP A 263 28.19 -10.87 21.02
C ASP A 263 27.42 -10.08 19.96
N LEU A 264 26.65 -9.05 20.36
CA LEU A 264 25.88 -8.19 19.46
C LEU A 264 26.79 -7.48 18.45
N GLN A 265 26.36 -7.48 17.20
CA GLN A 265 27.01 -6.78 16.08
C GLN A 265 25.98 -5.92 15.34
N PRO A 266 26.40 -4.81 14.71
CA PRO A 266 25.52 -4.03 13.86
C PRO A 266 24.75 -4.90 12.88
N GLY A 267 23.44 -4.65 12.74
CA GLY A 267 22.53 -5.45 11.91
C GLY A 267 21.80 -6.58 12.66
N ASP A 268 22.16 -6.87 13.91
CA ASP A 268 21.41 -7.83 14.74
C ASP A 268 20.04 -7.26 15.12
N LEU A 269 19.03 -8.12 15.13
CA LEU A 269 17.67 -7.78 15.53
C LEU A 269 17.50 -8.01 17.03
N LEU A 270 16.89 -7.04 17.68
CA LEU A 270 16.62 -7.02 19.11
C LEU A 270 15.12 -7.18 19.35
N PHE A 271 14.75 -8.00 20.31
CA PHE A 271 13.35 -8.29 20.63
C PHE A 271 13.10 -8.02 22.11
N PHE A 272 12.06 -7.23 22.36
CA PHE A 272 11.71 -6.74 23.66
C PHE A 272 10.30 -7.20 24.05
N GLY A 273 10.11 -7.45 25.33
CA GLY A 273 8.82 -7.89 25.87
C GLY A 273 8.95 -8.33 27.32
N SER A 274 7.89 -8.92 27.89
CA SER A 274 7.91 -9.46 29.25
C SER A 274 8.67 -10.77 29.35
N SER A 275 8.78 -11.48 28.23
CA SER A 275 9.52 -12.76 28.10
C SER A 275 9.77 -13.09 26.63
N ALA A 276 10.63 -14.07 26.35
CA ALA A 276 10.85 -14.58 24.99
C ALA A 276 9.61 -15.22 24.33
N ARG A 277 8.53 -15.43 25.10
CA ARG A 277 7.22 -15.90 24.60
C ARG A 277 6.19 -14.79 24.45
N ASP A 278 6.52 -13.60 24.92
CA ASP A 278 5.65 -12.43 24.90
C ASP A 278 6.46 -11.22 24.41
N ILE A 279 6.79 -11.27 23.12
CA ILE A 279 7.55 -10.23 22.41
C ILE A 279 6.55 -9.21 21.87
N THR A 280 6.75 -7.95 22.25
CA THR A 280 5.86 -6.84 21.87
C THR A 280 6.54 -5.76 21.07
N HIS A 281 7.89 -5.81 20.96
CA HIS A 281 8.66 -4.77 20.27
C HIS A 281 9.95 -5.34 19.67
N THR A 282 10.45 -4.66 18.62
CA THR A 282 11.71 -5.03 17.95
C THR A 282 12.44 -3.79 17.41
N GLY A 283 13.74 -3.91 17.21
CA GLY A 283 14.60 -2.92 16.59
C GLY A 283 15.88 -3.57 16.04
N MET A 284 16.71 -2.78 15.36
CA MET A 284 18.00 -3.22 14.82
C MET A 284 19.15 -2.59 15.59
N PHE A 285 20.08 -3.41 16.08
CA PHE A 285 21.30 -2.94 16.72
C PHE A 285 22.23 -2.27 15.70
N ILE A 286 22.76 -1.10 16.03
CA ILE A 286 23.58 -0.28 15.12
C ILE A 286 25.01 -0.07 15.62
N GLY A 287 25.37 -0.68 16.76
CA GLY A 287 26.69 -0.54 17.40
C GLY A 287 26.64 0.38 18.63
N ASP A 288 27.73 0.42 19.39
CA ASP A 288 27.96 1.33 20.54
C ASP A 288 26.83 1.34 21.58
N GLY A 289 26.20 0.18 21.79
CA GLY A 289 25.05 0.03 22.69
C GLY A 289 23.77 0.70 22.19
N GLN A 290 23.72 1.11 20.93
CA GLN A 290 22.59 1.79 20.32
C GLN A 290 21.81 0.86 19.40
N PHE A 291 20.51 1.13 19.24
CA PHE A 291 19.64 0.48 18.28
C PHE A 291 18.65 1.48 17.69
N ILE A 292 18.26 1.21 16.44
CA ILE A 292 17.25 1.99 15.72
C ILE A 292 15.94 1.21 15.65
N HIS A 293 14.83 1.89 15.91
CA HIS A 293 13.50 1.29 15.94
C HIS A 293 12.43 2.34 15.69
N ASP A 294 11.24 1.91 15.32
CA ASP A 294 10.05 2.76 15.32
C ASP A 294 9.19 2.40 16.54
N THR A 295 8.83 3.37 17.38
CA THR A 295 8.28 3.11 18.71
C THR A 295 7.33 4.20 19.16
N THR A 296 6.42 3.84 20.08
CA THR A 296 5.57 4.79 20.81
C THR A 296 6.19 5.28 22.12
N ASN A 297 7.34 4.73 22.51
CA ASN A 297 8.02 5.16 23.76
C ASN A 297 8.74 6.48 23.55
N GLY A 298 8.43 7.47 24.39
CA GLY A 298 8.93 8.83 24.23
C GLY A 298 8.19 9.57 23.10
N HIS A 299 8.84 9.74 21.96
CA HIS A 299 8.21 10.29 20.76
C HIS A 299 7.74 9.14 19.85
N PRO A 300 6.51 9.19 19.31
CA PRO A 300 5.98 8.13 18.47
C PRO A 300 6.54 8.22 17.03
N VAL A 301 7.83 7.93 16.89
CA VAL A 301 8.57 8.02 15.62
C VAL A 301 9.68 6.98 15.56
N ALA A 302 10.23 6.77 14.35
CA ALA A 302 11.51 6.10 14.18
C ALA A 302 12.62 6.91 14.86
N GLN A 303 13.36 6.27 15.76
CA GLN A 303 14.39 6.91 16.59
C GLN A 303 15.52 5.95 16.96
N ILE A 304 16.59 6.51 17.51
CA ILE A 304 17.71 5.75 18.10
C ILE A 304 17.60 5.79 19.61
N SER A 305 17.72 4.62 20.24
CA SER A 305 17.75 4.44 21.69
C SER A 305 18.98 3.67 22.12
N ARG A 306 19.29 3.68 23.42
CA ARG A 306 20.37 2.91 24.00
C ARG A 306 19.85 1.69 24.74
N LEU A 307 20.55 0.57 24.61
CA LEU A 307 20.20 -0.68 25.30
C LEU A 307 20.33 -0.62 26.82
N ASP A 308 21.14 0.32 27.32
CA ASP A 308 21.39 0.51 28.76
C ASP A 308 20.39 1.48 29.41
N ASP A 309 19.54 2.14 28.58
CA ASP A 309 18.51 3.05 29.10
C ASP A 309 17.21 2.29 29.38
N GLU A 310 16.45 2.79 30.37
CA GLU A 310 15.12 2.30 30.65
C GLU A 310 14.12 2.73 29.55
N PRO A 311 13.17 1.89 29.19
CA PRO A 311 12.90 0.54 29.74
C PRO A 311 13.66 -0.61 29.03
N TRP A 312 14.52 -0.29 28.06
CA TRP A 312 15.12 -1.25 27.13
C TRP A 312 16.03 -2.28 27.80
N THR A 313 16.75 -1.85 28.86
CA THR A 313 17.68 -2.72 29.57
C THR A 313 16.97 -3.94 30.19
N HIS A 314 15.73 -3.78 30.66
CA HIS A 314 14.95 -4.85 31.30
C HIS A 314 14.05 -5.59 30.32
N LEU A 315 13.67 -4.97 29.20
CA LEU A 315 12.75 -5.55 28.24
C LEU A 315 13.44 -6.41 27.17
N LEU A 316 14.75 -6.35 27.00
CA LEU A 316 15.48 -7.16 26.01
C LEU A 316 15.41 -8.65 26.40
N VAL A 317 14.64 -9.43 25.65
CA VAL A 317 14.40 -10.86 25.91
C VAL A 317 15.02 -11.80 24.90
N ALA A 318 15.37 -11.29 23.71
CA ALA A 318 16.05 -12.07 22.68
C ALA A 318 16.83 -11.17 21.70
N SER A 319 17.88 -11.74 21.12
CA SER A 319 18.61 -11.12 20.00
C SER A 319 18.83 -12.16 18.91
N ARG A 320 18.79 -11.72 17.65
CA ARG A 320 18.90 -12.60 16.47
C ARG A 320 19.77 -11.97 15.40
N ARG A 321 20.56 -12.81 14.73
CA ARG A 321 21.33 -12.44 13.54
C ARG A 321 20.73 -13.12 12.32
N VAL A 322 20.49 -12.36 11.24
CA VAL A 322 20.09 -12.90 9.95
C VAL A 322 21.26 -13.68 9.36
N LYS A 323 21.00 -14.92 8.88
CA LYS A 323 21.99 -15.87 8.34
C LYS A 323 22.60 -15.40 7.04
#